data_d69516596299a5f76bdaedf828c564f5
#
_entry.id   d69516596299a5f76bdaedf828c564f5
#
_cell.length_a   1.000
_cell.length_b   1.000
_cell.length_c   1.000
_cell.angle_alpha   90.00
_cell.angle_beta   90.00
_cell.angle_gamma   90.00
#
_symmetry.space_group_name_H-M   'P 1'
#
loop_
_entity.id
_entity.type
_entity.pdbx_description
1 polymer ?
#
loop_
_entity_poly.entity_id
_entity_poly.type
_entity_poly.pdbx_seq_one_letter_code
_entity_poly.pdbx_strand_id
1 'polypeptide(L)'
;MRSKHRTSKYRRIRADSGQQRRIALVMALLGTAAFLPVLGRLFGLMVVSYDTWSARALSNQSRTTRVQSARGNIYDRNMNILAGSETVESIYLAPRELQQTGADIPALSAALGEILEVDAARVEKLAKDRSLRYHLVKDRVEEETAAKVRAYIAESGVEGIHLEPNSRRVYPFGPLAAQ
;
A
#
# COMPACT_ATOMS: atom_id res chain seq x y z
N MET A 1 35.81 75.70 6.80
CA MET A 1 35.81 74.35 7.40
C MET A 1 35.84 73.29 6.33
N ARG A 2 36.99 72.64 6.06
CA ARG A 2 37.18 71.68 4.96
C ARG A 2 37.25 70.29 5.56
N SER A 3 36.19 69.49 5.38
CA SER A 3 36.11 68.09 5.82
C SER A 3 37.03 67.20 4.94
N LYS A 4 38.04 66.61 5.57
CA LYS A 4 38.92 65.60 4.93
C LYS A 4 38.22 64.26 4.93
N HIS A 5 37.69 63.82 3.77
CA HIS A 5 37.29 62.43 3.55
C HIS A 5 38.51 61.53 3.61
N ARG A 6 38.56 60.70 4.63
CA ARG A 6 39.55 59.65 4.86
C ARG A 6 39.11 58.40 4.08
N THR A 7 39.56 58.25 2.84
CA THR A 7 39.35 57.06 2.06
C THR A 7 40.19 55.90 2.64
N SER A 8 39.51 54.96 3.29
CA SER A 8 40.12 53.72 3.76
C SER A 8 40.56 52.88 2.54
N LYS A 9 41.89 52.79 2.33
CA LYS A 9 42.49 51.90 1.33
C LYS A 9 42.35 50.43 1.84
N TYR A 10 41.30 49.75 1.42
CA TYR A 10 41.27 48.29 1.53
C TYR A 10 42.38 47.69 0.65
N ARG A 11 43.48 47.28 1.30
CA ARG A 11 44.59 46.57 0.66
C ARG A 11 44.02 45.19 0.24
N ARG A 12 43.65 45.02 -1.04
CA ARG A 12 43.33 43.71 -1.60
C ARG A 12 44.60 42.85 -1.51
N ILE A 13 44.62 41.91 -0.60
CA ILE A 13 45.65 40.88 -0.52
C ILE A 13 45.46 40.05 -1.79
N ARG A 14 46.30 40.28 -2.81
CA ARG A 14 46.43 39.37 -3.95
C ARG A 14 47.06 38.10 -3.41
N ALA A 15 46.27 37.06 -3.22
CA ALA A 15 46.80 35.74 -2.92
C ALA A 15 47.69 35.30 -4.08
N ASP A 16 48.92 34.91 -3.75
CA ASP A 16 49.91 34.46 -4.73
C ASP A 16 49.35 33.26 -5.51
N SER A 17 49.44 33.27 -6.85
CA SER A 17 48.89 32.23 -7.71
C SER A 17 49.39 30.81 -7.37
N GLY A 18 50.58 30.72 -6.79
CA GLY A 18 51.13 29.47 -6.27
C GLY A 18 50.42 28.94 -5.03
N GLN A 19 50.01 29.84 -4.11
CA GLN A 19 49.22 29.45 -2.93
C GLN A 19 47.81 29.02 -3.32
N GLN A 20 47.16 29.71 -4.25
CA GLN A 20 45.82 29.34 -4.73
C GLN A 20 45.80 27.94 -5.37
N ARG A 21 46.79 27.61 -6.19
CA ARG A 21 46.94 26.27 -6.79
C ARG A 21 47.14 25.17 -5.72
N ARG A 22 47.95 25.42 -4.71
CA ARG A 22 48.17 24.47 -3.58
C ARG A 22 46.88 24.24 -2.80
N ILE A 23 46.16 25.31 -2.46
CA ILE A 23 44.87 25.20 -1.76
C ILE A 23 43.86 24.44 -2.61
N ALA A 24 43.75 24.75 -3.90
CA ALA A 24 42.84 24.05 -4.83
C ALA A 24 43.18 22.53 -4.94
N LEU A 25 44.46 22.18 -5.00
CA LEU A 25 44.91 20.76 -5.02
C LEU A 25 44.56 20.04 -3.71
N VAL A 26 44.81 20.67 -2.56
CA VAL A 26 44.45 20.09 -1.25
C VAL A 26 42.95 19.91 -1.14
N MET A 27 42.16 20.88 -1.52
CA MET A 27 40.68 20.80 -1.48
C MET A 27 40.16 19.73 -2.45
N ALA A 28 40.74 19.61 -3.64
CA ALA A 28 40.38 18.55 -4.59
C ALA A 28 40.76 17.16 -4.03
N LEU A 29 41.92 17.00 -3.42
CA LEU A 29 42.34 15.75 -2.80
C LEU A 29 41.48 15.35 -1.62
N LEU A 30 41.14 16.32 -0.75
CA LEU A 30 40.21 16.10 0.39
C LEU A 30 38.80 15.73 -0.09
N GLY A 31 38.28 16.43 -1.09
CA GLY A 31 37.01 16.14 -1.71
C GLY A 31 36.93 14.73 -2.32
N THR A 32 38.01 14.37 -3.07
CA THR A 32 38.10 13.02 -3.66
C THR A 32 38.21 11.95 -2.57
N ALA A 33 39.05 12.18 -1.55
CA ALA A 33 39.21 11.26 -0.43
C ALA A 33 37.91 11.06 0.38
N ALA A 34 37.09 12.09 0.53
CA ALA A 34 35.81 11.99 1.19
C ALA A 34 34.76 11.23 0.34
N PHE A 35 34.90 11.23 -1.00
CA PHE A 35 33.99 10.54 -1.89
C PHE A 35 34.27 9.04 -2.04
N LEU A 36 35.52 8.62 -1.87
CA LEU A 36 35.93 7.21 -2.00
C LEU A 36 35.17 6.26 -1.07
N PRO A 37 34.99 6.52 0.24
CA PRO A 37 34.20 5.63 1.11
C PRO A 37 32.73 5.56 0.72
N VAL A 38 32.15 6.63 0.18
CA VAL A 38 30.77 6.61 -0.33
C VAL A 38 30.65 5.73 -1.57
N LEU A 39 31.60 5.84 -2.51
CA LEU A 39 31.64 4.97 -3.69
C LEU A 39 31.86 3.51 -3.31
N GLY A 40 32.77 3.23 -2.36
CA GLY A 40 32.99 1.88 -1.84
C GLY A 40 31.72 1.30 -1.18
N ARG A 41 31.00 2.13 -0.43
CA ARG A 41 29.71 1.73 0.19
C ARG A 41 28.65 1.44 -0.85
N LEU A 42 28.52 2.30 -1.87
CA LEU A 42 27.61 2.10 -3.00
C LEU A 42 27.91 0.82 -3.75
N PHE A 43 29.18 0.59 -4.07
CA PHE A 43 29.62 -0.64 -4.73
C PHE A 43 29.26 -1.88 -3.90
N GLY A 44 29.53 -1.86 -2.60
CA GLY A 44 29.19 -2.94 -1.68
C GLY A 44 27.68 -3.22 -1.64
N LEU A 45 26.84 -2.17 -1.66
CA LEU A 45 25.38 -2.33 -1.68
C LEU A 45 24.85 -2.81 -3.03
N MET A 46 25.38 -2.27 -4.14
CA MET A 46 24.87 -2.56 -5.49
C MET A 46 25.39 -3.88 -6.06
N VAL A 47 26.61 -4.27 -5.73
CA VAL A 47 27.25 -5.47 -6.30
C VAL A 47 27.27 -6.62 -5.30
N VAL A 48 27.82 -6.40 -4.12
CA VAL A 48 28.02 -7.48 -3.13
C VAL A 48 26.72 -7.89 -2.44
N SER A 49 25.85 -6.93 -2.14
CA SER A 49 24.59 -7.19 -1.40
C SER A 49 23.36 -7.19 -2.30
N TYR A 50 23.52 -7.17 -3.63
CA TYR A 50 22.41 -7.11 -4.59
C TYR A 50 21.35 -8.19 -4.35
N ASP A 51 21.78 -9.45 -4.23
CA ASP A 51 20.86 -10.58 -4.07
C ASP A 51 20.03 -10.50 -2.78
N THR A 52 20.66 -10.03 -1.70
CA THR A 52 19.94 -9.89 -0.42
C THR A 52 18.92 -8.75 -0.45
N TRP A 53 19.23 -7.65 -1.10
CA TRP A 53 18.32 -6.51 -1.21
C TRP A 53 17.23 -6.74 -2.25
N SER A 54 17.54 -7.40 -3.38
CA SER A 54 16.55 -7.79 -4.37
C SER A 54 15.57 -8.82 -3.81
N ALA A 55 16.03 -9.82 -3.05
CA ALA A 55 15.15 -10.77 -2.38
C ALA A 55 14.20 -10.09 -1.37
N ARG A 56 14.71 -9.12 -0.59
CA ARG A 56 13.87 -8.33 0.34
C ARG A 56 12.87 -7.43 -0.40
N ALA A 57 13.27 -6.80 -1.50
CA ALA A 57 12.38 -5.99 -2.31
C ALA A 57 11.26 -6.84 -2.93
N LEU A 58 11.60 -8.01 -3.49
CA LEU A 58 10.64 -8.99 -4.00
C LEU A 58 9.69 -9.48 -2.90
N SER A 59 10.19 -9.80 -1.71
CA SER A 59 9.33 -10.24 -0.60
C SER A 59 8.38 -9.14 -0.11
N ASN A 60 8.79 -7.87 -0.18
CA ASN A 60 7.94 -6.73 0.17
C ASN A 60 6.92 -6.39 -0.93
N GLN A 61 7.24 -6.64 -2.20
CA GLN A 61 6.36 -6.43 -3.34
C GLN A 61 5.45 -7.63 -3.59
N SER A 62 5.94 -8.85 -3.33
CA SER A 62 5.17 -10.08 -3.48
C SER A 62 4.23 -10.25 -2.31
N ARG A 63 3.05 -9.65 -2.41
CA ARG A 63 1.95 -9.95 -1.49
C ARG A 63 1.42 -11.33 -1.85
N THR A 64 1.88 -12.37 -1.16
CA THR A 64 1.31 -13.71 -1.31
C THR A 64 -0.09 -13.69 -0.70
N THR A 65 -1.08 -13.30 -1.47
CA THR A 65 -2.47 -13.51 -1.10
C THR A 65 -2.75 -14.98 -1.35
N ARG A 66 -3.04 -15.74 -0.30
CA ARG A 66 -3.51 -17.12 -0.43
C ARG A 66 -4.91 -17.06 -1.05
N VAL A 67 -4.98 -17.23 -2.34
CA VAL A 67 -6.26 -17.45 -3.02
C VAL A 67 -6.65 -18.89 -2.73
N GLN A 68 -7.69 -19.09 -1.91
CA GLN A 68 -8.29 -20.40 -1.75
C GLN A 68 -9.02 -20.72 -3.05
N SER A 69 -8.50 -21.70 -3.79
CA SER A 69 -9.21 -22.22 -4.97
C SER A 69 -10.54 -22.83 -4.55
N ALA A 70 -11.57 -22.54 -5.32
CA ALA A 70 -12.88 -23.17 -5.14
C ALA A 70 -12.75 -24.69 -5.24
N ARG A 71 -13.45 -25.39 -4.36
CA ARG A 71 -13.50 -26.88 -4.43
C ARG A 71 -14.23 -27.30 -5.70
N GLY A 72 -13.80 -28.42 -6.31
CA GLY A 72 -14.46 -29.01 -7.46
C GLY A 72 -15.93 -29.40 -7.19
N ASN A 73 -16.73 -29.48 -8.25
CA ASN A 73 -18.10 -29.94 -8.18
C ASN A 73 -18.16 -31.47 -8.02
N ILE A 74 -19.15 -31.97 -7.31
CA ILE A 74 -19.45 -33.40 -7.18
C ILE A 74 -20.75 -33.66 -7.96
N TYR A 75 -20.70 -34.63 -8.83
CA TYR A 75 -21.82 -35.03 -9.69
C TYR A 75 -22.29 -36.43 -9.36
N ASP A 76 -23.56 -36.72 -9.66
CA ASP A 76 -24.07 -38.08 -9.68
C ASP A 76 -23.76 -38.75 -11.03
N ARG A 77 -24.21 -40.02 -11.18
CA ARG A 77 -24.07 -40.75 -12.47
C ARG A 77 -24.82 -40.12 -13.64
N ASN A 78 -25.78 -39.26 -13.38
CA ASN A 78 -26.60 -38.56 -14.38
C ASN A 78 -26.10 -37.13 -14.61
N MET A 79 -24.92 -36.77 -14.08
CA MET A 79 -24.31 -35.42 -14.15
C MET A 79 -25.10 -34.33 -13.44
N ASN A 80 -25.97 -34.68 -12.47
CA ASN A 80 -26.58 -33.69 -11.60
C ASN A 80 -25.59 -33.26 -10.52
N ILE A 81 -25.54 -31.97 -10.22
CA ILE A 81 -24.62 -31.42 -9.23
C ILE A 81 -25.13 -31.76 -7.82
N LEU A 82 -24.43 -32.65 -7.11
CA LEU A 82 -24.71 -32.97 -5.71
C LEU A 82 -24.10 -31.95 -4.74
N ALA A 83 -22.92 -31.44 -5.08
CA ALA A 83 -22.27 -30.34 -4.34
C ALA A 83 -21.47 -29.48 -5.32
N GLY A 84 -21.68 -28.19 -5.25
CA GLY A 84 -21.00 -27.19 -6.08
C GLY A 84 -20.35 -26.10 -5.24
N SER A 85 -19.41 -25.37 -5.85
CA SER A 85 -18.87 -24.15 -5.27
C SER A 85 -19.40 -22.95 -6.03
N GLU A 86 -20.01 -22.03 -5.32
CA GLU A 86 -20.52 -20.76 -5.81
C GLU A 86 -19.49 -19.66 -5.52
N THR A 87 -19.26 -18.79 -6.49
CA THR A 87 -18.40 -17.62 -6.27
C THR A 87 -19.17 -16.58 -5.47
N VAL A 88 -18.58 -16.16 -4.39
CA VAL A 88 -19.09 -15.12 -3.49
C VAL A 88 -17.95 -14.16 -3.18
N GLU A 89 -18.25 -13.01 -2.58
CA GLU A 89 -17.24 -12.05 -2.20
C GLU A 89 -17.31 -11.72 -0.72
N SER A 90 -16.16 -11.44 -0.13
CA SER A 90 -16.05 -10.94 1.24
C SER A 90 -15.67 -9.47 1.21
N ILE A 91 -16.36 -8.66 1.99
CA ILE A 91 -16.20 -7.21 1.98
C ILE A 91 -15.43 -6.78 3.21
N TYR A 92 -14.33 -6.06 2.97
CA TYR A 92 -13.43 -5.54 3.99
C TYR A 92 -13.36 -4.03 3.95
N LEU A 93 -13.15 -3.42 5.13
CA LEU A 93 -12.83 -2.01 5.28
C LEU A 93 -11.38 -1.83 5.69
N ALA A 94 -10.71 -0.87 5.09
CA ALA A 94 -9.37 -0.41 5.44
C ALA A 94 -9.44 0.97 6.12
N PRO A 95 -9.50 1.06 7.46
CA PRO A 95 -9.73 2.33 8.17
C PRO A 95 -8.68 3.40 7.89
N ARG A 96 -7.43 2.99 7.59
CA ARG A 96 -6.36 3.93 7.26
C ARG A 96 -6.55 4.57 5.89
N GLU A 97 -7.01 3.80 4.92
CA GLU A 97 -7.27 4.27 3.56
C GLU A 97 -8.49 5.20 3.54
N LEU A 98 -9.58 4.83 4.24
CA LEU A 98 -10.77 5.68 4.41
C LEU A 98 -10.43 7.06 4.99
N GLN A 99 -9.50 7.12 5.95
CA GLN A 99 -9.10 8.40 6.56
C GLN A 99 -8.16 9.21 5.66
N GLN A 100 -7.31 8.56 4.87
CA GLN A 100 -6.43 9.24 3.92
C GLN A 100 -7.25 9.91 2.80
N THR A 101 -8.32 9.26 2.37
CA THR A 101 -9.24 9.79 1.35
C THR A 101 -10.21 10.83 1.93
N GLY A 102 -10.29 10.96 3.26
CA GLY A 102 -11.22 11.89 3.91
C GLY A 102 -12.68 11.47 3.74
N ALA A 103 -12.94 10.17 3.64
CA ALA A 103 -14.27 9.62 3.45
C ALA A 103 -15.22 10.01 4.60
N ASP A 104 -16.45 10.37 4.26
CA ASP A 104 -17.53 10.59 5.24
C ASP A 104 -17.98 9.24 5.83
N ILE A 105 -17.41 8.89 6.99
CA ILE A 105 -17.65 7.62 7.66
C ILE A 105 -19.12 7.41 8.00
N PRO A 106 -19.86 8.39 8.55
CA PRO A 106 -21.30 8.26 8.76
C PRO A 106 -22.10 7.93 7.50
N ALA A 107 -21.87 8.66 6.41
CA ALA A 107 -22.55 8.42 5.14
C ALA A 107 -22.21 7.04 4.55
N LEU A 108 -20.92 6.67 4.58
CA LEU A 108 -20.42 5.35 4.16
C LEU A 108 -21.07 4.22 4.99
N SER A 109 -21.15 4.40 6.32
CA SER A 109 -21.71 3.39 7.22
C SER A 109 -23.19 3.19 6.99
N ALA A 110 -23.94 4.26 6.73
CA ALA A 110 -25.36 4.19 6.40
C ALA A 110 -25.59 3.45 5.07
N ALA A 111 -24.83 3.83 4.01
CA ALA A 111 -24.94 3.20 2.69
C ALA A 111 -24.56 1.72 2.71
N LEU A 112 -23.43 1.37 3.32
CA LEU A 112 -23.03 -0.04 3.44
C LEU A 112 -23.97 -0.82 4.36
N GLY A 113 -24.51 -0.20 5.41
CA GLY A 113 -25.51 -0.80 6.29
C GLY A 113 -26.75 -1.22 5.53
N GLU A 114 -27.25 -0.35 4.64
CA GLU A 114 -28.42 -0.60 3.79
C GLU A 114 -28.14 -1.68 2.73
N ILE A 115 -27.03 -1.55 1.98
CA ILE A 115 -26.68 -2.48 0.90
C ILE A 115 -26.40 -3.89 1.43
N LEU A 116 -25.70 -3.99 2.56
CA LEU A 116 -25.23 -5.25 3.14
C LEU A 116 -26.19 -5.81 4.19
N GLU A 117 -27.27 -5.10 4.55
CA GLU A 117 -28.17 -5.47 5.64
C GLU A 117 -27.43 -5.71 6.96
N VAL A 118 -26.48 -4.82 7.28
CA VAL A 118 -25.64 -4.87 8.50
C VAL A 118 -25.90 -3.59 9.30
N ASP A 119 -25.79 -3.69 10.62
CA ASP A 119 -25.92 -2.53 11.49
C ASP A 119 -24.89 -1.44 11.14
N ALA A 120 -25.37 -0.25 10.76
CA ALA A 120 -24.56 0.89 10.40
C ALA A 120 -23.61 1.31 11.54
N ALA A 121 -24.04 1.20 12.80
CA ALA A 121 -23.21 1.51 13.96
C ALA A 121 -22.00 0.55 14.06
N ARG A 122 -22.20 -0.73 13.70
CA ARG A 122 -21.10 -1.70 13.62
C ARG A 122 -20.12 -1.33 12.50
N VAL A 123 -20.61 -0.97 11.32
CA VAL A 123 -19.77 -0.54 10.18
C VAL A 123 -18.96 0.69 10.55
N GLU A 124 -19.58 1.68 11.18
CA GLU A 124 -18.92 2.90 11.65
C GLU A 124 -17.80 2.61 12.67
N LYS A 125 -18.07 1.70 13.60
CA LYS A 125 -17.05 1.26 14.58
C LYS A 125 -15.86 0.61 13.89
N LEU A 126 -16.11 -0.29 12.92
CA LEU A 126 -15.04 -0.95 12.16
C LEU A 126 -14.26 0.06 11.30
N ALA A 127 -14.92 1.05 10.70
CA ALA A 127 -14.28 2.10 9.92
C ALA A 127 -13.38 3.03 10.75
N LYS A 128 -13.65 3.17 12.05
CA LYS A 128 -12.82 3.96 12.99
C LYS A 128 -11.71 3.16 13.67
N ASP A 129 -11.82 1.85 13.73
CA ASP A 129 -10.87 0.98 14.41
C ASP A 129 -9.59 0.78 13.58
N ARG A 130 -8.45 1.25 14.11
CA ARG A 130 -7.13 1.16 13.49
C ARG A 130 -6.28 -0.02 13.98
N SER A 131 -6.85 -0.87 14.81
CA SER A 131 -6.12 -2.02 15.39
C SER A 131 -5.66 -3.01 14.31
N LEU A 132 -6.47 -3.19 13.29
CA LEU A 132 -6.16 -4.03 12.13
C LEU A 132 -6.06 -3.19 10.85
N ARG A 133 -5.39 -3.74 9.85
CA ARG A 133 -5.29 -3.12 8.53
C ARG A 133 -6.61 -3.24 7.77
N TYR A 134 -7.26 -4.38 7.88
CA TYR A 134 -8.53 -4.70 7.23
C TYR A 134 -9.49 -5.29 8.24
N HIS A 135 -10.73 -4.84 8.22
CA HIS A 135 -11.83 -5.36 9.03
C HIS A 135 -12.88 -6.00 8.13
N LEU A 136 -13.24 -7.23 8.42
CA LEU A 136 -14.32 -7.92 7.72
C LEU A 136 -15.66 -7.32 8.12
N VAL A 137 -16.40 -6.81 7.13
CA VAL A 137 -17.77 -6.28 7.32
C VAL A 137 -18.80 -7.38 7.14
N LYS A 138 -18.79 -8.03 5.98
CA LYS A 138 -19.67 -9.15 5.65
C LYS A 138 -18.91 -10.19 4.84
N ASP A 139 -19.06 -11.46 5.22
CA ASP A 139 -18.48 -12.59 4.51
C ASP A 139 -19.52 -13.20 3.56
N ARG A 140 -19.03 -13.78 2.46
CA ARG A 140 -19.82 -14.55 1.49
C ARG A 140 -21.03 -13.82 0.96
N VAL A 141 -20.80 -12.60 0.50
CA VAL A 141 -21.82 -11.76 -0.14
C VAL A 141 -22.08 -12.27 -1.56
N GLU A 142 -23.32 -12.31 -1.96
CA GLU A 142 -23.73 -12.72 -3.31
C GLU A 142 -23.36 -11.66 -4.34
N GLU A 143 -23.16 -12.08 -5.59
CA GLU A 143 -22.69 -11.23 -6.68
C GLU A 143 -23.57 -10.00 -6.90
N GLU A 144 -24.92 -10.13 -6.75
CA GLU A 144 -25.84 -8.99 -6.90
C GLU A 144 -25.58 -7.90 -5.87
N THR A 145 -25.36 -8.29 -4.61
CA THR A 145 -25.06 -7.35 -3.53
C THR A 145 -23.65 -6.77 -3.66
N ALA A 146 -22.68 -7.60 -4.08
CA ALA A 146 -21.32 -7.15 -4.36
C ALA A 146 -21.30 -6.13 -5.51
N ALA A 147 -22.11 -6.33 -6.56
CA ALA A 147 -22.27 -5.37 -7.65
C ALA A 147 -22.81 -4.01 -7.17
N LYS A 148 -23.75 -3.99 -6.22
CA LYS A 148 -24.26 -2.75 -5.61
C LYS A 148 -23.15 -2.02 -4.84
N VAL A 149 -22.31 -2.76 -4.11
CA VAL A 149 -21.16 -2.17 -3.39
C VAL A 149 -20.15 -1.59 -4.38
N ARG A 150 -19.86 -2.29 -5.49
CA ARG A 150 -18.97 -1.76 -6.55
C ARG A 150 -19.53 -0.49 -7.19
N ALA A 151 -20.84 -0.46 -7.46
CA ALA A 151 -21.52 0.74 -7.98
C ALA A 151 -21.39 1.91 -7.00
N TYR A 152 -21.60 1.68 -5.71
CA TYR A 152 -21.41 2.69 -4.67
C TYR A 152 -19.97 3.20 -4.62
N ILE A 153 -18.97 2.32 -4.69
CA ILE A 153 -17.55 2.72 -4.73
C ILE A 153 -17.27 3.61 -5.95
N ALA A 154 -17.80 3.22 -7.12
CA ALA A 154 -17.60 3.97 -8.37
C ALA A 154 -18.25 5.37 -8.33
N GLU A 155 -19.42 5.48 -7.70
CA GLU A 155 -20.16 6.74 -7.58
C GLU A 155 -19.55 7.67 -6.52
N SER A 156 -19.21 7.12 -5.36
CA SER A 156 -18.68 7.90 -4.23
C SER A 156 -17.19 8.22 -4.35
N GLY A 157 -16.43 7.46 -5.15
CA GLY A 157 -14.97 7.57 -5.25
C GLY A 157 -14.23 7.23 -3.95
N VAL A 158 -14.87 6.54 -3.02
CA VAL A 158 -14.29 6.21 -1.72
C VAL A 158 -13.29 5.06 -1.87
N GLU A 159 -12.05 5.32 -1.49
CA GLU A 159 -11.03 4.29 -1.36
C GLU A 159 -11.04 3.70 0.06
N GLY A 160 -10.76 2.41 0.17
CA GLY A 160 -10.70 1.72 1.48
C GLY A 160 -11.81 0.70 1.69
N ILE A 161 -12.63 0.41 0.67
CA ILE A 161 -13.54 -0.73 0.61
C ILE A 161 -12.92 -1.76 -0.34
N HIS A 162 -12.67 -2.97 0.15
CA HIS A 162 -12.05 -4.05 -0.61
C HIS A 162 -12.98 -5.24 -0.70
N LEU A 163 -13.15 -5.75 -1.92
CA LEU A 163 -13.90 -6.97 -2.19
C LEU A 163 -12.88 -8.06 -2.51
N GLU A 164 -12.89 -9.14 -1.75
CA GLU A 164 -12.03 -10.29 -1.97
C GLU A 164 -12.86 -11.49 -2.43
N PRO A 165 -12.46 -12.16 -3.53
CA PRO A 165 -13.18 -13.33 -4.01
C PRO A 165 -13.10 -14.46 -2.96
N ASN A 166 -14.22 -15.09 -2.71
CA ASN A 166 -14.39 -16.21 -1.80
C ASN A 166 -15.29 -17.27 -2.46
N SER A 167 -15.43 -18.42 -1.86
CA SER A 167 -16.30 -19.49 -2.35
C SER A 167 -17.20 -20.03 -1.25
N ARG A 168 -18.46 -20.28 -1.60
CA ARG A 168 -19.45 -20.94 -0.74
C ARG A 168 -19.79 -22.29 -1.31
N ARG A 169 -19.76 -23.33 -0.46
CA ARG A 169 -20.21 -24.66 -0.86
C ARG A 169 -21.73 -24.73 -0.81
N VAL A 170 -22.33 -25.16 -1.91
CA VAL A 170 -23.80 -25.32 -2.04
C VAL A 170 -24.13 -26.77 -2.27
N TYR A 171 -25.17 -27.25 -1.60
CA TYR A 171 -25.67 -28.62 -1.63
C TYR A 171 -27.14 -28.61 -2.08
N PRO A 172 -27.42 -28.68 -3.40
CA PRO A 172 -28.79 -28.57 -3.91
C PRO A 172 -29.75 -29.63 -3.37
N PHE A 173 -29.22 -30.79 -3.02
CA PHE A 173 -29.99 -31.93 -2.50
C PHE A 173 -29.82 -32.11 -0.97
N GLY A 174 -29.50 -31.07 -0.26
CA GLY A 174 -29.34 -31.09 1.18
C GLY A 174 -28.11 -31.91 1.65
N PRO A 175 -28.17 -32.60 2.80
CA PRO A 175 -27.01 -33.20 3.43
C PRO A 175 -26.45 -34.44 2.72
N LEU A 176 -27.00 -34.88 1.59
CA LEU A 176 -26.64 -36.10 0.89
C LEU A 176 -25.16 -36.17 0.46
N ALA A 177 -24.49 -35.05 0.30
CA ALA A 177 -23.08 -34.94 -0.07
C ALA A 177 -22.31 -33.96 0.84
N ALA A 178 -22.81 -33.72 2.04
CA ALA A 178 -22.26 -32.72 2.97
C ALA A 178 -21.15 -33.28 3.92
N GLN A 179 -20.77 -34.54 3.78
CA GLN A 179 -19.71 -35.18 4.58
C GLN A 179 -18.32 -35.00 3.97
#